data_11052932f49113e2f26285f6d1c7d207
#
_entry.id   11052932f49113e2f26285f6d1c7d207
#
_cell.length_a   1.000
_cell.length_b   1.000
_cell.length_c   1.000
_cell.angle_alpha   90.00
_cell.angle_beta   90.00
_cell.angle_gamma   90.00
#
_symmetry.space_group_name_H-M   'P 1'
#
loop_
_entity.id
_entity.type
_entity.pdbx_description
1 polymer ?
#
loop_
_entity_poly.entity_id
_entity_poly.type
_entity_poly.pdbx_seq_one_letter_code
_entity_poly.pdbx_strand_id
1 'polypeptide(L)'
;MTAPAIVLFTVMMLVPLVLSGYLSLTDWDGYTAQPAVIGLHNYRVLLDDPEVRDAAVTTAVIAVAGTVAINLAGLGTALAISTPGRLNTLLRTVFFYPYVISALIIGFLWSALLSTNGAVNTVLEAVGHAGLPFLSMPGWALVSLITVIVWSGFGFTLVLYIAGLQTVPASLIEAARIDGAGRWRTLRSVTLPMIAPIVTVNLVLTLVSLLRTYDLVLSLTGGGPAGTTQTAAYLILSESFQNNMLGYGSAQSVVLTVVTGIAALAVTLLRRRADTGVSA
;
A
#
# COMPACT_ATOMS: atom_id res chain seq x y z
N MET A 1 24.58 -7.78 23.45
CA MET A 1 24.78 -7.67 21.98
C MET A 1 23.77 -6.76 21.24
N THR A 2 22.81 -6.14 21.92
CA THR A 2 21.78 -5.26 21.33
C THR A 2 22.21 -3.79 21.13
N ALA A 3 23.28 -3.32 21.81
CA ALA A 3 23.73 -1.94 21.78
C ALA A 3 24.03 -1.40 20.35
N PRO A 4 24.78 -2.10 19.48
CA PRO A 4 25.02 -1.61 18.12
C PRO A 4 23.74 -1.46 17.30
N ALA A 5 22.79 -2.39 17.46
CA ALA A 5 21.50 -2.32 16.74
C ALA A 5 20.65 -1.14 17.23
N ILE A 6 20.63 -0.88 18.55
CA ILE A 6 19.93 0.27 19.13
C ILE A 6 20.53 1.58 18.64
N VAL A 7 21.87 1.69 18.62
CA VAL A 7 22.56 2.89 18.12
C VAL A 7 22.23 3.14 16.65
N LEU A 8 22.33 2.12 15.78
CA LEU A 8 22.00 2.23 14.37
C LEU A 8 20.53 2.63 14.16
N PHE A 9 19.60 2.01 14.88
CA PHE A 9 18.19 2.37 14.82
C PHE A 9 17.95 3.83 15.23
N THR A 10 18.54 4.26 16.34
CA THR A 10 18.40 5.64 16.83
C THR A 10 18.95 6.63 15.82
N VAL A 11 20.17 6.43 15.33
CA VAL A 11 20.82 7.37 14.41
C VAL A 11 20.12 7.40 13.05
N MET A 12 19.74 6.25 12.51
CA MET A 12 19.19 6.17 11.14
C MET A 12 17.68 6.43 11.07
N MET A 13 16.95 6.27 12.15
CA MET A 13 15.49 6.37 12.15
C MET A 13 14.96 7.49 13.05
N LEU A 14 15.43 7.58 14.31
CA LEU A 14 14.90 8.60 15.23
C LEU A 14 15.48 9.98 14.96
N VAL A 15 16.78 10.11 14.65
CA VAL A 15 17.37 11.44 14.38
C VAL A 15 16.73 12.11 13.17
N PRO A 16 16.57 11.46 11.99
CA PRO A 16 15.88 12.07 10.85
C PRO A 16 14.42 12.42 11.16
N LEU A 17 13.72 11.60 11.94
CA LEU A 17 12.33 11.86 12.34
C LEU A 17 12.22 13.13 13.21
N VAL A 18 13.11 13.26 14.21
CA VAL A 18 13.16 14.47 15.08
C VAL A 18 13.55 15.70 14.26
N LEU A 19 14.53 15.55 13.35
CA LEU A 19 14.95 16.62 12.45
C LEU A 19 13.82 17.07 11.53
N SER A 20 13.05 16.13 10.96
CA SER A 20 11.86 16.46 10.18
C SER A 20 10.82 17.20 11.01
N GLY A 21 10.63 16.79 12.28
CA GLY A 21 9.78 17.52 13.24
C GLY A 21 10.26 18.96 13.50
N TYR A 22 11.57 19.18 13.62
CA TYR A 22 12.14 20.52 13.76
C TYR A 22 11.96 21.37 12.49
N LEU A 23 12.33 20.80 11.32
CA LEU A 23 12.21 21.47 10.03
C LEU A 23 10.78 21.85 9.68
N SER A 24 9.80 21.07 10.11
CA SER A 24 8.38 21.36 9.93
C SER A 24 7.92 22.67 10.55
N LEU A 25 8.69 23.21 11.52
CA LEU A 25 8.44 24.48 12.19
C LEU A 25 9.22 25.64 11.57
N THR A 26 9.88 25.44 10.45
CA THR A 26 10.75 26.42 9.77
C THR A 26 10.28 26.68 8.34
N ASP A 27 10.77 27.76 7.75
CA ASP A 27 10.58 28.13 6.35
C ASP A 27 11.68 27.59 5.42
N TRP A 28 12.38 26.52 5.84
CA TRP A 28 13.57 26.04 5.14
C TRP A 28 13.31 25.63 3.70
N ASP A 29 14.09 26.21 2.79
CA ASP A 29 14.06 25.93 1.35
C ASP A 29 15.09 24.88 0.90
N GLY A 30 15.93 24.40 1.84
CA GLY A 30 17.02 23.44 1.55
C GLY A 30 18.37 24.07 1.26
N TYR A 31 18.43 25.37 1.04
CA TYR A 31 19.66 26.10 0.67
C TYR A 31 20.08 27.12 1.72
N THR A 32 19.11 27.74 2.37
CA THR A 32 19.36 28.75 3.39
C THR A 32 20.08 28.15 4.60
N ALA A 33 21.24 28.72 4.96
CA ALA A 33 22.07 28.21 6.06
C ALA A 33 21.40 28.35 7.44
N GLN A 34 20.49 29.32 7.61
CA GLN A 34 19.78 29.58 8.86
C GLN A 34 18.29 29.76 8.54
N PRO A 35 17.50 28.67 8.54
CA PRO A 35 16.05 28.78 8.34
C PRO A 35 15.40 29.53 9.50
N ALA A 36 14.43 30.40 9.20
CA ALA A 36 13.67 31.08 10.22
C ALA A 36 12.65 30.13 10.87
N VAL A 37 12.52 30.18 12.18
CA VAL A 37 11.49 29.43 12.90
C VAL A 37 10.16 30.18 12.78
N ILE A 38 9.19 29.59 12.05
CA ILE A 38 7.86 30.15 11.79
C ILE A 38 6.74 29.48 12.63
N GLY A 39 7.12 28.60 13.56
CA GLY A 39 6.18 27.88 14.42
C GLY A 39 5.22 27.00 13.64
N LEU A 40 3.91 27.09 13.94
CA LEU A 40 2.89 26.23 13.31
C LEU A 40 2.34 26.78 11.98
N HIS A 41 3.03 27.73 11.32
CA HIS A 41 2.54 28.35 10.09
C HIS A 41 2.33 27.30 8.98
N ASN A 42 3.31 26.41 8.76
CA ASN A 42 3.21 25.33 7.76
C ASN A 42 1.98 24.44 7.97
N TYR A 43 1.64 24.13 9.22
CA TYR A 43 0.47 23.31 9.53
C TYR A 43 -0.86 24.04 9.26
N ARG A 44 -0.90 25.36 9.42
CA ARG A 44 -2.09 26.16 9.05
C ARG A 44 -2.26 26.19 7.54
N VAL A 45 -1.21 26.50 6.80
CA VAL A 45 -1.23 26.45 5.33
C VAL A 45 -1.67 25.08 4.82
N LEU A 46 -1.14 24.00 5.40
CA LEU A 46 -1.49 22.63 5.01
C LEU A 46 -2.99 22.32 5.16
N LEU A 47 -3.66 22.85 6.19
CA LEU A 47 -5.08 22.63 6.42
C LEU A 47 -5.97 23.34 5.39
N ASP A 48 -5.50 24.46 4.84
CA ASP A 48 -6.22 25.28 3.87
C ASP A 48 -5.84 24.95 2.41
N ASP A 49 -4.83 24.09 2.20
CA ASP A 49 -4.30 23.75 0.88
C ASP A 49 -5.18 22.71 0.16
N PRO A 50 -5.80 23.09 -0.99
CA PRO A 50 -6.63 22.17 -1.77
C PRO A 50 -5.85 20.98 -2.32
N GLU A 51 -4.56 21.16 -2.71
CA GLU A 51 -3.75 20.08 -3.27
C GLU A 51 -3.48 19.00 -2.22
N VAL A 52 -3.19 19.41 -0.98
CA VAL A 52 -3.00 18.48 0.14
C VAL A 52 -4.28 17.68 0.42
N ARG A 53 -5.44 18.37 0.40
CA ARG A 53 -6.72 17.70 0.60
C ARG A 53 -7.00 16.68 -0.51
N ASP A 54 -6.81 17.05 -1.76
CA ASP A 54 -7.07 16.17 -2.91
C ASP A 54 -6.08 14.99 -2.94
N ALA A 55 -4.80 15.22 -2.63
CA ALA A 55 -3.80 14.18 -2.46
C ALA A 55 -4.12 13.23 -1.29
N ALA A 56 -4.66 13.76 -0.19
CA ALA A 56 -5.09 12.94 0.95
C ALA A 56 -6.28 12.04 0.57
N VAL A 57 -7.27 12.55 -0.16
CA VAL A 57 -8.41 11.77 -0.65
C VAL A 57 -7.93 10.68 -1.62
N THR A 58 -7.10 11.02 -2.59
CA THR A 58 -6.52 10.06 -3.54
C THR A 58 -5.73 8.96 -2.81
N THR A 59 -4.91 9.35 -1.83
CA THR A 59 -4.17 8.39 -0.99
C THR A 59 -5.11 7.47 -0.22
N ALA A 60 -6.17 8.00 0.38
CA ALA A 60 -7.16 7.21 1.12
C ALA A 60 -7.88 6.21 0.19
N VAL A 61 -8.28 6.63 -1.01
CA VAL A 61 -8.91 5.76 -2.01
C VAL A 61 -7.97 4.63 -2.42
N ILE A 62 -6.71 4.95 -2.78
CA ILE A 62 -5.71 3.95 -3.15
C ILE A 62 -5.43 3.00 -1.96
N ALA A 63 -5.26 3.54 -0.76
CA ALA A 63 -4.96 2.75 0.42
C ALA A 63 -6.10 1.79 0.79
N VAL A 64 -7.34 2.25 0.78
CA VAL A 64 -8.49 1.41 1.12
C VAL A 64 -8.79 0.41 0.01
N ALA A 65 -9.00 0.88 -1.22
CA ALA A 65 -9.33 0.02 -2.36
C ALA A 65 -8.20 -0.98 -2.65
N GLY A 66 -6.94 -0.52 -2.65
CA GLY A 66 -5.77 -1.38 -2.84
C GLY A 66 -5.61 -2.41 -1.73
N THR A 67 -5.76 -2.02 -0.45
CA THR A 67 -5.69 -2.96 0.68
C THR A 67 -6.74 -4.06 0.56
N VAL A 68 -7.98 -3.69 0.28
CA VAL A 68 -9.06 -4.66 0.10
C VAL A 68 -8.78 -5.60 -1.07
N ALA A 69 -8.45 -5.05 -2.24
CA ALA A 69 -8.22 -5.83 -3.45
C ALA A 69 -6.98 -6.76 -3.33
N ILE A 70 -5.86 -6.27 -2.80
CA ILE A 70 -4.64 -7.06 -2.56
C ILE A 70 -4.92 -8.22 -1.61
N ASN A 71 -5.61 -7.95 -0.50
CA ASN A 71 -5.90 -8.99 0.49
C ASN A 71 -6.91 -10.02 -0.02
N LEU A 72 -7.94 -9.60 -0.75
CA LEU A 72 -8.89 -10.50 -1.39
C LEU A 72 -8.22 -11.37 -2.46
N ALA A 73 -7.40 -10.78 -3.33
CA ALA A 73 -6.66 -11.50 -4.35
C ALA A 73 -5.65 -12.48 -3.70
N GLY A 74 -4.88 -12.02 -2.71
CA GLY A 74 -3.90 -12.84 -2.00
C GLY A 74 -4.52 -14.01 -1.26
N LEU A 75 -5.59 -13.78 -0.48
CA LEU A 75 -6.30 -14.83 0.25
C LEU A 75 -7.00 -15.79 -0.70
N GLY A 76 -7.72 -15.27 -1.71
CA GLY A 76 -8.41 -16.10 -2.70
C GLY A 76 -7.45 -17.03 -3.44
N THR A 77 -6.32 -16.50 -3.89
CA THR A 77 -5.28 -17.30 -4.54
C THR A 77 -4.63 -18.28 -3.56
N ALA A 78 -4.37 -17.86 -2.30
CA ALA A 78 -3.81 -18.75 -1.26
C ALA A 78 -4.70 -19.95 -1.01
N LEU A 79 -6.01 -19.77 -0.90
CA LEU A 79 -6.97 -20.86 -0.73
C LEU A 79 -6.97 -21.84 -1.90
N ALA A 80 -6.74 -21.36 -3.13
CA ALA A 80 -6.70 -22.18 -4.33
C ALA A 80 -5.41 -23.00 -4.44
N ILE A 81 -4.24 -22.45 -4.04
CA ILE A 81 -2.93 -23.06 -4.28
C ILE A 81 -2.14 -23.39 -2.97
N SER A 82 -2.82 -23.44 -1.82
CA SER A 82 -2.18 -23.75 -0.51
C SER A 82 -1.69 -25.21 -0.41
N THR A 83 -2.28 -26.11 -1.16
CA THR A 83 -1.90 -27.53 -1.15
C THR A 83 -0.50 -27.75 -1.74
N PRO A 84 0.27 -28.76 -1.24
CA PRO A 84 1.57 -29.09 -1.81
C PRO A 84 1.43 -29.63 -3.23
N GLY A 85 2.41 -29.31 -4.10
CA GLY A 85 2.42 -29.77 -5.49
C GLY A 85 3.35 -28.90 -6.35
N ARG A 86 3.95 -29.51 -7.39
CA ARG A 86 4.91 -28.79 -8.28
C ARG A 86 4.25 -27.61 -9.00
N LEU A 87 3.02 -27.79 -9.48
CA LEU A 87 2.27 -26.71 -10.13
C LEU A 87 1.98 -25.55 -9.16
N ASN A 88 1.51 -25.86 -7.96
CA ASN A 88 1.22 -24.84 -6.94
C ASN A 88 2.49 -24.10 -6.51
N THR A 89 3.63 -24.79 -6.42
CA THR A 89 4.92 -24.14 -6.15
C THR A 89 5.32 -23.19 -7.28
N LEU A 90 5.17 -23.62 -8.54
CA LEU A 90 5.43 -22.77 -9.70
C LEU A 90 4.51 -21.53 -9.71
N LEU A 91 3.20 -21.71 -9.48
CA LEU A 91 2.24 -20.61 -9.43
C LEU A 91 2.56 -19.61 -8.31
N ARG A 92 2.98 -20.08 -7.12
CA ARG A 92 3.44 -19.21 -6.03
C ARG A 92 4.62 -18.34 -6.48
N THR A 93 5.60 -18.95 -7.16
CA THR A 93 6.77 -18.21 -7.67
C THR A 93 6.35 -17.16 -8.71
N VAL A 94 5.50 -17.53 -9.66
CA VAL A 94 5.03 -16.63 -10.72
C VAL A 94 4.24 -15.46 -10.15
N PHE A 95 3.34 -15.70 -9.19
CA PHE A 95 2.56 -14.64 -8.56
C PHE A 95 3.37 -13.76 -7.61
N PHE A 96 4.42 -14.30 -7.00
CA PHE A 96 5.32 -13.54 -6.13
C PHE A 96 6.33 -12.69 -6.92
N TYR A 97 6.68 -13.10 -8.13
CA TYR A 97 7.75 -12.48 -8.91
C TYR A 97 7.57 -10.97 -9.14
N PRO A 98 6.36 -10.44 -9.46
CA PRO A 98 6.16 -9.00 -9.63
C PRO A 98 6.53 -8.18 -8.39
N TYR A 99 6.30 -8.70 -7.19
CA TYR A 99 6.61 -8.01 -5.93
C TYR A 99 8.13 -7.78 -5.73
N VAL A 100 8.97 -8.63 -6.31
CA VAL A 100 10.44 -8.51 -6.19
C VAL A 100 11.01 -7.42 -7.11
N ILE A 101 10.27 -7.04 -8.16
CA ILE A 101 10.71 -6.01 -9.11
C ILE A 101 10.49 -4.64 -8.46
N SER A 102 11.45 -3.72 -8.71
CA SER A 102 11.30 -2.33 -8.26
C SER A 102 10.00 -1.70 -8.78
N ALA A 103 9.27 -1.01 -7.89
CA ALA A 103 8.03 -0.31 -8.24
C ALA A 103 8.24 0.72 -9.36
N LEU A 104 9.38 1.38 -9.41
CA LEU A 104 9.75 2.31 -10.49
C LEU A 104 9.81 1.60 -11.85
N ILE A 105 10.46 0.44 -11.91
CA ILE A 105 10.56 -0.35 -13.14
C ILE A 105 9.17 -0.83 -13.59
N ILE A 106 8.37 -1.32 -12.65
CA ILE A 106 6.98 -1.73 -12.92
C ILE A 106 6.18 -0.55 -13.49
N GLY A 107 6.27 0.62 -12.87
CA GLY A 107 5.54 1.79 -13.31
C GLY A 107 5.92 2.23 -14.72
N PHE A 108 7.20 2.32 -15.05
CA PHE A 108 7.66 2.64 -16.42
C PHE A 108 7.24 1.57 -17.44
N LEU A 109 7.32 0.28 -17.09
CA LEU A 109 6.86 -0.80 -17.96
C LEU A 109 5.36 -0.65 -18.27
N TRP A 110 4.55 -0.51 -17.23
CA TRP A 110 3.09 -0.37 -17.40
C TRP A 110 2.70 0.96 -18.04
N SER A 111 3.45 2.04 -17.82
CA SER A 111 3.24 3.33 -18.51
C SER A 111 3.39 3.16 -20.03
N ALA A 112 4.43 2.44 -20.47
CA ALA A 112 4.60 2.13 -21.89
C ALA A 112 3.50 1.22 -22.43
N LEU A 113 3.09 0.17 -21.69
CA LEU A 113 2.06 -0.77 -22.11
C LEU A 113 0.66 -0.13 -22.19
N LEU A 114 0.33 0.75 -21.23
CA LEU A 114 -0.99 1.40 -21.10
C LEU A 114 -1.07 2.76 -21.82
N SER A 115 0.00 3.19 -22.48
CA SER A 115 -0.03 4.43 -23.27
C SER A 115 -1.05 4.34 -24.43
N THR A 116 -1.46 5.47 -24.97
CA THR A 116 -2.45 5.52 -26.07
C THR A 116 -2.07 4.62 -27.24
N ASN A 117 -0.78 4.59 -27.59
CA ASN A 117 -0.24 3.72 -28.66
C ASN A 117 0.47 2.48 -28.08
N GLY A 118 0.18 2.12 -26.84
CA GLY A 118 0.82 0.99 -26.15
C GLY A 118 0.27 -0.36 -26.59
N ALA A 119 0.99 -1.41 -26.20
CA ALA A 119 0.66 -2.77 -26.62
C ALA A 119 -0.76 -3.19 -26.21
N VAL A 120 -1.27 -2.73 -25.06
CA VAL A 120 -2.62 -3.07 -24.59
C VAL A 120 -3.68 -2.49 -25.56
N ASN A 121 -3.56 -1.22 -25.93
CA ASN A 121 -4.48 -0.59 -26.88
C ASN A 121 -4.35 -1.20 -28.29
N THR A 122 -3.13 -1.50 -28.74
CA THR A 122 -2.92 -2.19 -30.03
C THR A 122 -3.64 -3.55 -30.08
N VAL A 123 -3.60 -4.33 -28.99
CA VAL A 123 -4.34 -5.59 -28.92
C VAL A 123 -5.85 -5.37 -28.89
N LEU A 124 -6.36 -4.38 -28.14
CA LEU A 124 -7.78 -4.04 -28.10
C LEU A 124 -8.30 -3.68 -29.50
N GLU A 125 -7.57 -2.85 -30.23
CA GLU A 125 -7.91 -2.45 -31.60
C GLU A 125 -7.88 -3.65 -32.58
N ALA A 126 -6.91 -4.53 -32.44
CA ALA A 126 -6.79 -5.73 -33.27
C ALA A 126 -7.98 -6.70 -33.09
N VAL A 127 -8.64 -6.70 -31.90
CA VAL A 127 -9.84 -7.50 -31.64
C VAL A 127 -11.14 -6.71 -31.85
N GLY A 128 -11.07 -5.51 -32.46
CA GLY A 128 -12.22 -4.72 -32.87
C GLY A 128 -12.79 -3.80 -31.76
N HIS A 129 -12.08 -3.57 -30.67
CA HIS A 129 -12.44 -2.63 -29.62
C HIS A 129 -11.71 -1.30 -29.81
N ALA A 130 -12.37 -0.18 -29.47
CA ALA A 130 -11.70 1.11 -29.43
C ALA A 130 -10.64 1.14 -28.31
N GLY A 131 -9.53 1.83 -28.54
CA GLY A 131 -8.50 2.04 -27.53
C GLY A 131 -9.07 2.74 -26.29
N LEU A 132 -8.59 2.37 -25.12
CA LEU A 132 -9.03 2.93 -23.85
C LEU A 132 -8.05 3.99 -23.32
N PRO A 133 -8.55 5.06 -22.70
CA PRO A 133 -7.73 6.16 -22.21
C PRO A 133 -7.12 5.86 -20.83
N PHE A 134 -6.40 4.73 -20.71
CA PHE A 134 -5.90 4.17 -19.44
C PHE A 134 -5.17 5.18 -18.55
N LEU A 135 -4.35 6.07 -19.13
CA LEU A 135 -3.55 7.03 -18.40
C LEU A 135 -3.91 8.50 -18.72
N SER A 136 -4.75 8.74 -19.74
CA SER A 136 -5.06 10.09 -20.21
C SER A 136 -6.35 10.69 -19.63
N MET A 137 -7.19 9.88 -18.98
CA MET A 137 -8.40 10.35 -18.30
C MET A 137 -8.35 10.07 -16.79
N PRO A 138 -8.80 11.03 -15.94
CA PRO A 138 -8.67 10.95 -14.47
C PRO A 138 -9.13 9.62 -13.85
N GLY A 139 -10.37 9.21 -14.12
CA GLY A 139 -10.93 7.97 -13.55
C GLY A 139 -10.19 6.71 -14.03
N TRP A 140 -9.84 6.65 -15.30
CA TRP A 140 -9.08 5.55 -15.88
C TRP A 140 -7.66 5.48 -15.32
N ALA A 141 -6.99 6.62 -15.15
CA ALA A 141 -5.64 6.65 -14.59
C ALA A 141 -5.58 6.12 -13.15
N LEU A 142 -6.57 6.49 -12.32
CA LEU A 142 -6.66 5.99 -10.95
C LEU A 142 -6.96 4.47 -10.91
N VAL A 143 -7.87 3.98 -11.74
CA VAL A 143 -8.18 2.54 -11.85
C VAL A 143 -6.96 1.77 -12.36
N SER A 144 -6.27 2.28 -13.37
CA SER A 144 -5.04 1.67 -13.90
C SER A 144 -3.96 1.60 -12.82
N LEU A 145 -3.74 2.69 -12.08
CA LEU A 145 -2.78 2.74 -10.98
C LEU A 145 -3.11 1.70 -9.91
N ILE A 146 -4.37 1.64 -9.44
CA ILE A 146 -4.80 0.65 -8.44
C ILE A 146 -4.63 -0.78 -8.98
N THR A 147 -4.95 -1.02 -10.25
CA THR A 147 -4.80 -2.35 -10.88
C THR A 147 -3.33 -2.81 -10.88
N VAL A 148 -2.41 -1.92 -11.26
CA VAL A 148 -0.97 -2.22 -11.26
C VAL A 148 -0.44 -2.42 -9.84
N ILE A 149 -0.90 -1.61 -8.87
CA ILE A 149 -0.60 -1.79 -7.45
C ILE A 149 -1.04 -3.18 -6.96
N VAL A 150 -2.27 -3.57 -7.27
CA VAL A 150 -2.82 -4.88 -6.85
C VAL A 150 -2.04 -6.01 -7.50
N TRP A 151 -1.80 -5.94 -8.82
CA TRP A 151 -1.06 -6.95 -9.55
C TRP A 151 0.37 -7.14 -9.01
N SER A 152 1.06 -6.06 -8.66
CA SER A 152 2.42 -6.13 -8.13
C SER A 152 2.48 -6.53 -6.66
N GLY A 153 1.44 -6.21 -5.87
CA GLY A 153 1.46 -6.36 -4.41
C GLY A 153 0.85 -7.66 -3.88
N PHE A 154 -0.13 -8.27 -4.57
CA PHE A 154 -0.87 -9.40 -3.99
C PHE A 154 -0.04 -10.66 -3.78
N GLY A 155 1.06 -10.83 -4.53
CA GLY A 155 1.94 -11.99 -4.38
C GLY A 155 2.61 -12.08 -3.00
N PHE A 156 2.93 -10.96 -2.39
CA PHE A 156 3.45 -10.92 -1.03
C PHE A 156 2.41 -11.40 0.00
N THR A 157 1.19 -10.86 -0.08
CA THR A 157 0.09 -11.27 0.81
C THR A 157 -0.30 -12.73 0.59
N LEU A 158 -0.24 -13.22 -0.65
CA LEU A 158 -0.42 -14.63 -1.00
C LEU A 158 0.52 -15.53 -0.19
N VAL A 159 1.81 -15.24 -0.16
CA VAL A 159 2.80 -16.05 0.57
C VAL A 159 2.52 -16.03 2.07
N LEU A 160 2.21 -14.87 2.64
CA LEU A 160 1.85 -14.76 4.05
C LEU A 160 0.56 -15.53 4.39
N TYR A 161 -0.46 -15.48 3.53
CA TYR A 161 -1.68 -16.26 3.72
C TYR A 161 -1.42 -17.77 3.61
N ILE A 162 -0.59 -18.22 2.68
CA ILE A 162 -0.21 -19.64 2.59
C ILE A 162 0.48 -20.09 3.90
N ALA A 163 1.43 -19.29 4.40
CA ALA A 163 2.07 -19.58 5.69
C ALA A 163 1.05 -19.67 6.83
N GLY A 164 0.07 -18.75 6.84
CA GLY A 164 -1.01 -18.78 7.81
C GLY A 164 -1.91 -20.01 7.69
N LEU A 165 -2.31 -20.38 6.48
CA LEU A 165 -3.14 -21.55 6.25
C LEU A 165 -2.46 -22.85 6.68
N GLN A 166 -1.13 -22.92 6.62
CA GLN A 166 -0.35 -24.07 7.08
C GLN A 166 -0.29 -24.21 8.61
N THR A 167 -0.62 -23.16 9.37
CA THR A 167 -0.68 -23.25 10.84
C THR A 167 -1.99 -23.83 11.36
N VAL A 168 -3.01 -24.00 10.51
CA VAL A 168 -4.30 -24.54 10.88
C VAL A 168 -4.20 -26.07 11.08
N PRO A 169 -4.46 -26.62 12.27
CA PRO A 169 -4.38 -28.05 12.51
C PRO A 169 -5.37 -28.84 11.64
N ALA A 170 -4.88 -29.87 10.93
CA ALA A 170 -5.71 -30.72 10.09
C ALA A 170 -6.87 -31.37 10.86
N SER A 171 -6.63 -31.72 12.13
CA SER A 171 -7.62 -32.30 13.02
C SER A 171 -8.89 -31.44 13.19
N LEU A 172 -8.74 -30.11 13.22
CA LEU A 172 -9.89 -29.20 13.32
C LEU A 172 -10.73 -29.20 12.01
N ILE A 173 -10.04 -29.30 10.87
CA ILE A 173 -10.71 -29.38 9.58
C ILE A 173 -11.43 -30.72 9.42
N GLU A 174 -10.81 -31.80 9.90
CA GLU A 174 -11.41 -33.16 9.90
C GLU A 174 -12.63 -33.23 10.85
N ALA A 175 -12.52 -32.70 12.06
CA ALA A 175 -13.62 -32.63 13.02
C ALA A 175 -14.84 -31.87 12.40
N ALA A 176 -14.59 -30.69 11.81
CA ALA A 176 -15.64 -29.94 11.15
C ALA A 176 -16.32 -30.72 10.00
N ARG A 177 -15.57 -31.55 9.28
CA ARG A 177 -16.14 -32.42 8.23
C ARG A 177 -16.98 -33.57 8.81
N ILE A 178 -16.56 -34.15 9.93
CA ILE A 178 -17.33 -35.17 10.64
C ILE A 178 -18.65 -34.59 11.13
N ASP A 179 -18.64 -33.32 11.59
CA ASP A 179 -19.83 -32.58 11.99
C ASP A 179 -20.71 -32.13 10.81
N GLY A 180 -20.41 -32.57 9.57
CA GLY A 180 -21.18 -32.26 8.36
C GLY A 180 -20.94 -30.84 7.80
N ALA A 181 -19.90 -30.13 8.22
CA ALA A 181 -19.61 -28.80 7.68
C ALA A 181 -19.06 -28.88 6.24
N GLY A 182 -19.74 -28.24 5.29
CA GLY A 182 -19.25 -28.07 3.94
C GLY A 182 -18.02 -27.12 3.88
N ARG A 183 -17.34 -27.07 2.75
CA ARG A 183 -16.10 -26.29 2.52
C ARG A 183 -16.21 -24.81 2.96
N TRP A 184 -17.32 -24.16 2.60
CA TRP A 184 -17.54 -22.75 2.94
C TRP A 184 -17.75 -22.55 4.45
N ARG A 185 -18.50 -23.44 5.11
CA ARG A 185 -18.70 -23.40 6.55
C ARG A 185 -17.39 -23.65 7.30
N THR A 186 -16.59 -24.63 6.89
CA THR A 186 -15.27 -24.90 7.44
C THR A 186 -14.34 -23.68 7.26
N LEU A 187 -14.34 -23.06 6.09
CA LEU A 187 -13.54 -21.86 5.83
C LEU A 187 -13.94 -20.73 6.79
N ARG A 188 -15.23 -20.42 6.91
CA ARG A 188 -15.71 -19.27 7.68
C ARG A 188 -15.64 -19.51 9.20
N SER A 189 -15.92 -20.73 9.68
CA SER A 189 -16.06 -21.02 11.10
C SER A 189 -14.78 -21.61 11.74
N VAL A 190 -13.84 -22.13 10.93
CA VAL A 190 -12.61 -22.74 11.45
C VAL A 190 -11.38 -22.03 10.88
N THR A 191 -11.23 -22.02 9.55
CA THR A 191 -9.97 -21.58 8.92
C THR A 191 -9.74 -20.07 9.10
N LEU A 192 -10.72 -19.21 8.75
CA LEU A 192 -10.58 -17.76 8.84
C LEU A 192 -10.36 -17.25 10.28
N PRO A 193 -11.09 -17.75 11.31
CA PRO A 193 -10.78 -17.39 12.69
C PRO A 193 -9.39 -17.81 13.13
N MET A 194 -8.92 -18.99 12.74
CA MET A 194 -7.57 -19.46 13.08
C MET A 194 -6.44 -18.62 12.48
N ILE A 195 -6.63 -18.12 11.25
CA ILE A 195 -5.65 -17.26 10.59
C ILE A 195 -5.89 -15.76 10.82
N ALA A 196 -6.85 -15.37 11.66
CA ALA A 196 -7.22 -13.98 11.92
C ALA A 196 -6.01 -13.08 12.29
N PRO A 197 -5.03 -13.53 13.10
CA PRO A 197 -3.83 -12.75 13.37
C PRO A 197 -3.04 -12.41 12.09
N ILE A 198 -2.92 -13.35 11.16
CA ILE A 198 -2.20 -13.18 9.89
C ILE A 198 -2.97 -12.26 8.96
N VAL A 199 -4.30 -12.37 8.94
CA VAL A 199 -5.16 -11.42 8.21
C VAL A 199 -4.93 -9.99 8.73
N THR A 200 -4.87 -9.82 10.05
CA THR A 200 -4.60 -8.50 10.66
C THR A 200 -3.24 -7.96 10.28
N VAL A 201 -2.19 -8.78 10.33
CA VAL A 201 -0.83 -8.38 9.92
C VAL A 201 -0.81 -7.97 8.45
N ASN A 202 -1.42 -8.78 7.55
CA ASN A 202 -1.49 -8.47 6.14
C ASN A 202 -2.21 -7.15 5.86
N LEU A 203 -3.36 -6.92 6.52
CA LEU A 203 -4.13 -5.68 6.37
C LEU A 203 -3.31 -4.46 6.81
N VAL A 204 -2.63 -4.54 7.96
CA VAL A 204 -1.81 -3.44 8.47
C VAL A 204 -0.63 -3.16 7.55
N LEU A 205 0.12 -4.20 7.16
CA LEU A 205 1.29 -4.04 6.28
C LEU A 205 0.90 -3.44 4.93
N THR A 206 -0.18 -3.94 4.32
CA THR A 206 -0.66 -3.44 3.03
C THR A 206 -1.14 -1.99 3.15
N LEU A 207 -1.95 -1.67 4.16
CA LEU A 207 -2.47 -0.32 4.38
C LEU A 207 -1.35 0.69 4.58
N VAL A 208 -0.38 0.38 5.47
CA VAL A 208 0.77 1.25 5.75
C VAL A 208 1.63 1.45 4.50
N SER A 209 1.86 0.40 3.72
CA SER A 209 2.60 0.48 2.46
C SER A 209 1.91 1.39 1.45
N LEU A 210 0.58 1.25 1.30
CA LEU A 210 -0.18 2.03 0.33
C LEU A 210 -0.37 3.50 0.73
N LEU A 211 -0.46 3.81 2.02
CA LEU A 211 -0.48 5.19 2.50
C LEU A 211 0.82 5.95 2.19
N ARG A 212 1.92 5.24 1.97
CA ARG A 212 3.24 5.80 1.65
C ARG A 212 3.65 5.59 0.20
N THR A 213 2.73 5.15 -0.66
CA THR A 213 3.09 4.86 -2.05
C THR A 213 3.37 6.13 -2.82
N TYR A 214 4.55 6.20 -3.45
CA TYR A 214 4.95 7.29 -4.36
C TYR A 214 5.67 6.78 -5.60
N ASP A 215 6.50 5.74 -5.49
CA ASP A 215 7.34 5.21 -6.58
C ASP A 215 6.54 4.87 -7.83
N LEU A 216 5.44 4.14 -7.62
CA LEU A 216 4.58 3.72 -8.72
C LEU A 216 3.78 4.90 -9.29
N VAL A 217 3.35 5.85 -8.45
CA VAL A 217 2.69 7.08 -8.90
C VAL A 217 3.63 7.88 -9.78
N LEU A 218 4.88 8.08 -9.32
CA LEU A 218 5.91 8.81 -10.06
C LEU A 218 6.16 8.19 -11.44
N SER A 219 6.33 6.87 -11.51
CA SER A 219 6.76 6.20 -12.73
C SER A 219 5.63 5.84 -13.69
N LEU A 220 4.40 5.61 -13.20
CA LEU A 220 3.27 5.23 -14.03
C LEU A 220 2.51 6.44 -14.58
N THR A 221 2.19 7.42 -13.71
CA THR A 221 1.29 8.53 -14.04
C THR A 221 1.92 9.92 -13.84
N GLY A 222 3.02 10.03 -13.09
CA GLY A 222 3.58 11.32 -12.68
C GLY A 222 2.60 12.19 -11.87
N GLY A 223 1.65 11.55 -11.14
CA GLY A 223 0.58 12.25 -10.42
C GLY A 223 -0.61 12.66 -11.29
N GLY A 224 -0.52 12.51 -12.64
CA GLY A 224 -1.52 12.95 -13.60
C GLY A 224 -2.62 11.94 -13.91
N PRO A 225 -3.57 12.31 -14.82
CA PRO A 225 -3.76 13.65 -15.38
C PRO A 225 -4.34 14.63 -14.35
N ALA A 226 -3.97 15.90 -14.43
CA ALA A 226 -4.49 16.99 -13.59
C ALA A 226 -4.45 16.71 -12.08
N GLY A 227 -3.39 16.07 -11.56
CA GLY A 227 -3.23 15.77 -10.13
C GLY A 227 -4.09 14.61 -9.59
N THR A 228 -4.92 13.96 -10.40
CA THR A 228 -5.93 13.00 -9.94
C THR A 228 -5.38 11.66 -9.42
N THR A 229 -4.12 11.37 -9.66
CA THR A 229 -3.41 10.21 -9.09
C THR A 229 -2.31 10.62 -8.12
N GLN A 230 -2.22 11.91 -7.80
CA GLN A 230 -1.23 12.44 -6.87
C GLN A 230 -1.52 11.96 -5.45
N THR A 231 -0.58 11.24 -4.87
CA THR A 231 -0.66 10.79 -3.47
C THR A 231 0.02 11.79 -2.54
N ALA A 232 -0.32 11.75 -1.25
CA ALA A 232 0.33 12.60 -0.24
C ALA A 232 1.85 12.41 -0.22
N ALA A 233 2.33 11.16 -0.34
CA ALA A 233 3.78 10.90 -0.40
C ALA A 233 4.43 11.47 -1.68
N TYR A 234 3.74 11.44 -2.81
CA TYR A 234 4.21 12.07 -4.05
C TYR A 234 4.25 13.59 -3.92
N LEU A 235 3.19 14.21 -3.37
CA LEU A 235 3.11 15.65 -3.13
C LEU A 235 4.25 16.12 -2.20
N ILE A 236 4.50 15.41 -1.10
CA ILE A 236 5.62 15.70 -0.18
C ILE A 236 6.95 15.80 -0.91
N LEU A 237 7.23 14.85 -1.82
CA LEU A 237 8.48 14.85 -2.58
C LEU A 237 8.53 15.99 -3.60
N SER A 238 7.41 16.27 -4.27
CA SER A 238 7.30 17.37 -5.21
C SER A 238 7.54 18.72 -4.50
N GLU A 239 6.83 18.98 -3.40
CA GLU A 239 7.00 20.21 -2.62
C GLU A 239 8.41 20.35 -2.05
N SER A 240 8.96 19.28 -1.48
CA SER A 240 10.28 19.31 -0.86
C SER A 240 11.40 19.54 -1.87
N PHE A 241 11.40 18.84 -3.01
CA PHE A 241 12.57 18.76 -3.90
C PHE A 241 12.38 19.46 -5.24
N GLN A 242 11.15 19.61 -5.75
CA GLN A 242 10.89 20.34 -7.00
C GLN A 242 10.59 21.81 -6.73
N ASN A 243 9.82 22.09 -5.66
CA ASN A 243 9.42 23.44 -5.28
C ASN A 243 10.35 24.06 -4.22
N ASN A 244 11.33 23.30 -3.72
CA ASN A 244 12.29 23.73 -2.68
C ASN A 244 11.61 24.26 -1.40
N MET A 245 10.53 23.60 -0.98
CA MET A 245 9.78 23.95 0.23
C MET A 245 9.94 22.86 1.30
N LEU A 246 11.22 22.60 1.72
CA LEU A 246 11.52 21.48 2.63
C LEU A 246 10.86 21.62 4.00
N GLY A 247 10.73 22.84 4.53
CA GLY A 247 10.01 23.09 5.77
C GLY A 247 8.55 22.67 5.67
N TYR A 248 7.86 23.05 4.59
CA TYR A 248 6.47 22.67 4.32
C TYR A 248 6.31 21.18 4.04
N GLY A 249 7.16 20.59 3.19
CA GLY A 249 7.18 19.15 2.93
C GLY A 249 7.47 18.33 4.19
N SER A 250 8.30 18.86 5.12
CA SER A 250 8.52 18.24 6.43
C SER A 250 7.26 18.26 7.29
N ALA A 251 6.46 19.34 7.28
CA ALA A 251 5.18 19.38 7.97
C ALA A 251 4.19 18.34 7.40
N GLN A 252 4.08 18.25 6.08
CA GLN A 252 3.27 17.22 5.42
C GLN A 252 3.74 15.80 5.81
N SER A 253 5.06 15.55 5.86
CA SER A 253 5.64 14.25 6.25
C SER A 253 5.30 13.87 7.68
N VAL A 254 5.35 14.83 8.63
CA VAL A 254 4.95 14.61 10.02
C VAL A 254 3.48 14.22 10.10
N VAL A 255 2.60 14.96 9.41
CA VAL A 255 1.16 14.66 9.40
C VAL A 255 0.91 13.27 8.77
N LEU A 256 1.52 12.95 7.64
CA LEU A 256 1.37 11.62 7.00
C LEU A 256 1.87 10.50 7.93
N THR A 257 2.96 10.71 8.67
CA THR A 257 3.49 9.74 9.63
C THR A 257 2.49 9.49 10.77
N VAL A 258 1.92 10.56 11.33
CA VAL A 258 0.91 10.47 12.40
C VAL A 258 -0.35 9.76 11.89
N VAL A 259 -0.87 10.17 10.74
CA VAL A 259 -2.06 9.54 10.11
C VAL A 259 -1.83 8.06 9.83
N THR A 260 -0.65 7.69 9.30
CA THR A 260 -0.29 6.29 9.05
C THR A 260 -0.23 5.49 10.35
N GLY A 261 0.35 6.05 11.42
CA GLY A 261 0.39 5.42 12.74
C GLY A 261 -1.01 5.21 13.34
N ILE A 262 -1.86 6.22 13.26
CA ILE A 262 -3.26 6.14 13.72
C ILE A 262 -4.03 5.08 12.92
N ALA A 263 -3.88 5.05 11.59
CA ALA A 263 -4.55 4.07 10.73
C ALA A 263 -4.11 2.63 11.06
N ALA A 264 -2.81 2.39 11.26
CA ALA A 264 -2.28 1.10 11.66
C ALA A 264 -2.82 0.64 13.03
N LEU A 265 -2.85 1.57 14.00
CA LEU A 265 -3.38 1.30 15.33
C LEU A 265 -4.88 1.02 15.28
N ALA A 266 -5.65 1.82 14.53
CA ALA A 266 -7.09 1.65 14.38
C ALA A 266 -7.44 0.27 13.80
N VAL A 267 -6.78 -0.16 12.71
CA VAL A 267 -6.99 -1.50 12.13
C VAL A 267 -6.67 -2.59 13.15
N THR A 268 -5.56 -2.46 13.86
CA THR A 268 -5.14 -3.44 14.87
C THR A 268 -6.15 -3.56 16.01
N LEU A 269 -6.64 -2.43 16.53
CA LEU A 269 -7.61 -2.41 17.64
C LEU A 269 -8.99 -2.91 17.22
N LEU A 270 -9.46 -2.52 16.03
CA LEU A 270 -10.75 -2.98 15.50
C LEU A 270 -10.75 -4.51 15.29
N ARG A 271 -9.65 -5.04 14.77
CA ARG A 271 -9.50 -6.50 14.56
C ARG A 271 -9.40 -7.26 15.87
N ARG A 272 -8.67 -6.77 16.86
CA ARG A 272 -8.60 -7.41 18.20
C ARG A 272 -9.98 -7.52 18.84
N ARG A 273 -10.83 -6.49 18.73
CA ARG A 273 -12.21 -6.53 19.26
C ARG A 273 -13.07 -7.56 18.53
N ALA A 274 -12.91 -7.71 17.22
CA ALA A 274 -13.63 -8.74 16.47
C ALA A 274 -13.20 -10.16 16.86
N ASP A 275 -11.92 -10.38 17.15
CA ASP A 275 -11.37 -11.69 17.55
C ASP A 275 -11.82 -12.10 18.97
N THR A 276 -11.95 -11.14 19.91
CA THR A 276 -12.44 -11.42 21.28
C THR A 276 -13.95 -11.68 21.34
N GLY A 277 -14.73 -11.13 20.41
CA GLY A 277 -16.17 -11.37 20.33
C GLY A 277 -16.58 -12.75 19.78
N VAL A 278 -15.65 -13.51 19.20
CA VAL A 278 -15.87 -14.88 18.69
C VAL A 278 -15.57 -15.95 19.73
N SER A 279 -14.89 -15.60 20.83
CA SER A 279 -14.51 -16.50 21.92
C SER A 279 -15.49 -16.46 23.13
N ALA A 280 -16.55 -15.68 23.07
CA ALA A 280 -17.65 -15.63 24.02
C ALA A 280 -18.92 -16.26 23.44
#